data_19ade93f07510c9af295375d99284f79
#
_entry.id   19ade93f07510c9af295375d99284f79
#
_cell.length_a   1.000
_cell.length_b   1.000
_cell.length_c   1.000
_cell.angle_alpha   90.00
_cell.angle_beta   90.00
_cell.angle_gamma   90.00
#
_symmetry.space_group_name_H-M   'P 1'
#
loop_
_entity.id
_entity.type
_entity.pdbx_description
1 polymer ?
#
loop_
_entity_poly.entity_id
_entity_poly.type
_entity_poly.pdbx_seq_one_letter_code
_entity_poly.pdbx_strand_id
1 'polypeptide(L)'
;MTRLVRMLPGGPAVTTEFPAGPGVQTEITFKRIDVYAADAHVFVVDARGQHEVPRSRRIHLIGYSHDGTTRVGLSFDPDLKSEPYGAGSGPSGPFELRSERMNDGWRFHAISAEAALPPGVTLEFPFNEDSAYGPNAEPQVLDHLLEADAPFGVLRNALVAVDTDTTFMTRRFSGDPVQATAWIADLFAQMNLMYQRDLDVNLLQGMTFLRTSSDPFANADTSATSAMLNEFGTYWQNNYSSGGSAVTRAFAMLLSGNSSTSNSASGIAWVNSYCQTASSGGSYSVNQIFWGSGVGVASSAFIVGHELGHNFGARHTHCSDAKTGALASTNTIDQCFRAESGCYSGAVSCPVSGPGAPKGSVMSYCHTNAPNGANCGQNVQQFHPTHITQLRNRVAANTPGCLTLIVDLIFANGFQ
;
A
#
# COMPACT_ATOMS: atom_id res chain seq x y z
N MET A 1 -25.42 -3.03 7.29
CA MET A 1 -25.09 -2.72 5.87
C MET A 1 -25.81 -1.51 5.33
N THR A 2 -27.14 -1.38 5.41
CA THR A 2 -27.91 -0.26 4.81
C THR A 2 -27.44 1.14 5.23
N ARG A 3 -26.98 1.34 6.47
CA ARG A 3 -26.39 2.61 6.92
C ARG A 3 -25.04 2.90 6.25
N LEU A 4 -24.20 1.89 6.08
CA LEU A 4 -22.87 2.04 5.49
C LEU A 4 -22.93 2.41 4.00
N VAL A 5 -23.89 1.86 3.25
CA VAL A 5 -24.10 2.16 1.81
C VAL A 5 -24.46 3.63 1.57
N ARG A 6 -25.14 4.27 2.53
CA ARG A 6 -25.62 5.65 2.41
C ARG A 6 -24.61 6.69 2.89
N MET A 7 -23.43 6.26 3.33
CA MET A 7 -22.40 7.20 3.73
C MET A 7 -21.92 8.01 2.53
N LEU A 8 -21.72 9.30 2.72
CA LEU A 8 -21.15 10.20 1.72
C LEU A 8 -19.65 10.36 1.99
N PRO A 9 -18.81 10.58 0.95
CA PRO A 9 -17.42 10.98 1.14
C PRO A 9 -17.37 12.26 1.99
N GLY A 10 -16.47 12.28 3.00
CA GLY A 10 -16.40 13.41 3.95
C GLY A 10 -17.61 13.58 4.86
N GLY A 11 -18.61 12.69 4.77
CA GLY A 11 -19.79 12.70 5.63
C GLY A 11 -19.51 12.16 7.04
N PRO A 12 -20.54 12.19 7.94
CA PRO A 12 -20.38 11.74 9.32
C PRO A 12 -20.01 10.25 9.37
N ALA A 13 -19.12 9.92 10.32
CA ALA A 13 -18.73 8.54 10.60
C ALA A 13 -19.93 7.73 11.15
N VAL A 14 -19.90 6.42 10.92
CA VAL A 14 -20.91 5.48 11.42
C VAL A 14 -20.24 4.45 12.32
N THR A 15 -20.64 4.41 13.58
CA THR A 15 -20.18 3.38 14.54
C THR A 15 -21.18 2.22 14.56
N THR A 16 -20.65 1.01 14.49
CA THR A 16 -21.44 -0.22 14.55
C THR A 16 -20.59 -1.37 15.09
N GLU A 17 -21.24 -2.33 15.73
CA GLU A 17 -20.60 -3.59 16.07
C GLU A 17 -20.22 -4.35 14.79
N PHE A 18 -18.96 -4.80 14.71
CA PHE A 18 -18.41 -5.37 13.47
C PHE A 18 -17.33 -6.43 13.77
N PRO A 19 -17.14 -7.45 12.90
CA PRO A 19 -16.07 -8.40 13.05
C PRO A 19 -14.68 -7.74 13.04
N ALA A 20 -13.88 -8.06 14.05
CA ALA A 20 -12.57 -7.47 14.34
C ALA A 20 -11.43 -8.50 14.37
N GLY A 21 -11.73 -9.72 14.00
CA GLY A 21 -10.86 -10.89 14.00
C GLY A 21 -11.68 -12.16 14.18
N PRO A 22 -11.07 -13.35 14.03
CA PRO A 22 -11.77 -14.63 14.19
C PRO A 22 -12.46 -14.72 15.55
N GLY A 23 -13.80 -14.81 15.55
CA GLY A 23 -14.61 -14.89 16.77
C GLY A 23 -14.68 -13.60 17.61
N VAL A 24 -14.12 -12.49 17.12
CA VAL A 24 -14.10 -11.21 17.84
C VAL A 24 -15.03 -10.22 17.16
N GLN A 25 -15.88 -9.57 17.96
CA GLN A 25 -16.72 -8.44 17.57
C GLN A 25 -16.32 -7.22 18.41
N THR A 26 -16.30 -6.03 17.81
CA THR A 26 -16.08 -4.77 18.51
C THR A 26 -16.77 -3.63 17.81
N GLU A 27 -16.92 -2.51 18.49
CA GLU A 27 -17.39 -1.28 17.84
C GLU A 27 -16.34 -0.73 16.90
N ILE A 28 -16.69 -0.61 15.63
CA ILE A 28 -15.88 -0.01 14.58
C ILE A 28 -16.57 1.27 14.10
N THR A 29 -15.81 2.33 14.07
CA THR A 29 -16.23 3.61 13.49
C THR A 29 -15.74 3.71 12.05
N PHE A 30 -16.66 3.60 11.11
CA PHE A 30 -16.40 3.67 9.67
C PHE A 30 -16.49 5.10 9.15
N LYS A 31 -15.59 5.42 8.22
CA LYS A 31 -15.64 6.61 7.35
C LYS A 31 -15.60 6.16 5.90
N ARG A 32 -16.35 6.84 5.04
CA ARG A 32 -16.22 6.66 3.60
C ARG A 32 -15.02 7.48 3.11
N ILE A 33 -14.20 6.84 2.29
CA ILE A 33 -13.04 7.47 1.65
C ILE A 33 -13.20 7.49 0.15
N ASP A 34 -12.62 8.49 -0.49
CA ASP A 34 -12.37 8.50 -1.92
C ASP A 34 -10.96 7.95 -2.17
N VAL A 35 -10.88 7.00 -3.10
CA VAL A 35 -9.61 6.42 -3.53
C VAL A 35 -9.10 7.03 -4.83
N TYR A 36 -9.92 7.84 -5.51
CA TYR A 36 -9.56 8.51 -6.75
C TYR A 36 -9.29 9.99 -6.52
N ALA A 37 -8.26 10.50 -7.19
CA ALA A 37 -8.13 11.95 -7.37
C ALA A 37 -9.32 12.51 -8.16
N ALA A 38 -9.64 13.79 -7.96
CA ALA A 38 -10.78 14.41 -8.64
C ALA A 38 -10.65 14.32 -10.18
N ASP A 39 -9.44 14.49 -10.68
CA ASP A 39 -9.03 14.44 -12.08
C ASP A 39 -8.42 13.09 -12.50
N ALA A 40 -8.68 12.01 -11.76
CA ALA A 40 -8.19 10.69 -12.13
C ALA A 40 -8.84 10.20 -13.44
N HIS A 41 -8.06 9.56 -14.27
CA HIS A 41 -8.50 8.92 -15.51
C HIS A 41 -7.98 7.50 -15.59
N VAL A 42 -8.80 6.60 -16.12
CA VAL A 42 -8.43 5.20 -16.35
C VAL A 42 -8.47 4.95 -17.84
N PHE A 43 -7.34 4.54 -18.41
CA PHE A 43 -7.21 4.22 -19.82
C PHE A 43 -6.92 2.74 -20.00
N VAL A 44 -7.59 2.14 -20.98
CA VAL A 44 -7.15 0.88 -21.57
C VAL A 44 -6.22 1.19 -22.73
N VAL A 45 -5.08 0.51 -22.77
CA VAL A 45 -4.11 0.56 -23.87
C VAL A 45 -4.12 -0.79 -24.56
N ASP A 46 -4.65 -0.82 -25.77
CA ASP A 46 -4.77 -2.04 -26.58
C ASP A 46 -4.29 -1.82 -28.02
N ALA A 47 -4.50 -2.78 -28.91
CA ALA A 47 -4.10 -2.68 -30.32
C ALA A 47 -4.76 -1.52 -31.10
N ARG A 48 -5.85 -0.96 -30.57
CA ARG A 48 -6.54 0.21 -31.15
C ARG A 48 -6.00 1.54 -30.62
N GLY A 49 -5.06 1.48 -29.67
CA GLY A 49 -4.50 2.65 -28.99
C GLY A 49 -5.06 2.84 -27.58
N GLN A 50 -4.96 4.06 -27.08
CA GLN A 50 -5.40 4.43 -25.74
C GLN A 50 -6.83 4.98 -25.78
N HIS A 51 -7.71 4.44 -24.96
CA HIS A 51 -9.09 4.91 -24.80
C HIS A 51 -9.52 4.89 -23.33
N GLU A 52 -10.27 5.90 -22.92
CA GLU A 52 -10.72 6.06 -21.55
C GLU A 52 -11.87 5.10 -21.23
N VAL A 53 -11.85 4.55 -20.01
CA VAL A 53 -12.90 3.71 -19.45
C VAL A 53 -13.39 4.26 -18.11
N PRO A 54 -14.62 3.96 -17.68
CA PRO A 54 -15.12 4.44 -16.40
C PRO A 54 -14.29 3.96 -15.20
N ARG A 55 -14.14 4.82 -14.20
CA ARG A 55 -13.61 4.44 -12.88
C ARG A 55 -14.53 3.41 -12.21
N SER A 56 -13.99 2.65 -11.27
CA SER A 56 -14.81 1.79 -10.41
C SER A 56 -15.84 2.62 -9.63
N ARG A 57 -17.06 2.08 -9.53
CA ARG A 57 -18.13 2.69 -8.74
C ARG A 57 -18.21 2.14 -7.31
N ARG A 58 -17.28 1.26 -6.94
CA ARG A 58 -17.26 0.66 -5.60
C ARG A 58 -17.15 1.74 -4.53
N ILE A 59 -17.84 1.51 -3.43
CA ILE A 59 -17.80 2.34 -2.23
C ILE A 59 -16.73 1.75 -1.32
N HIS A 60 -15.83 2.60 -0.83
CA HIS A 60 -14.75 2.20 0.06
C HIS A 60 -14.92 2.84 1.42
N LEU A 61 -14.86 2.02 2.45
CA LEU A 61 -14.90 2.45 3.84
C LEU A 61 -13.61 2.02 4.54
N ILE A 62 -13.12 2.87 5.42
CA ILE A 62 -12.12 2.50 6.42
C ILE A 62 -12.74 2.65 7.81
N GLY A 63 -12.44 1.70 8.67
CA GLY A 63 -12.98 1.66 10.02
C GLY A 63 -11.91 1.38 11.05
N TYR A 64 -12.05 1.98 12.23
CA TYR A 64 -11.15 1.80 13.36
C TYR A 64 -11.94 1.54 14.63
N SER A 65 -11.43 0.65 15.50
CA SER A 65 -11.90 0.53 16.88
C SER A 65 -11.53 1.77 17.68
N HIS A 66 -12.25 2.03 18.77
CA HIS A 66 -12.01 3.21 19.62
C HIS A 66 -10.57 3.24 20.18
N ASP A 67 -10.02 2.08 20.52
CA ASP A 67 -8.65 1.94 21.03
C ASP A 67 -7.57 1.92 19.92
N GLY A 68 -7.98 2.01 18.64
CA GLY A 68 -7.08 1.98 17.49
C GLY A 68 -6.39 0.63 17.22
N THR A 69 -6.70 -0.41 17.99
CA THR A 69 -6.04 -1.73 17.84
C THR A 69 -6.56 -2.52 16.65
N THR A 70 -7.80 -2.26 16.23
CA THR A 70 -8.42 -2.89 15.06
C THR A 70 -8.66 -1.88 13.96
N ARG A 71 -8.41 -2.30 12.74
CA ARG A 71 -8.70 -1.53 11.51
C ARG A 71 -9.27 -2.45 10.45
N VAL A 72 -10.22 -1.93 9.68
CA VAL A 72 -10.97 -2.68 8.67
C VAL A 72 -11.15 -1.84 7.43
N GLY A 73 -10.79 -2.38 6.26
CA GLY A 73 -11.20 -1.87 4.96
C GLY A 73 -12.39 -2.68 4.46
N LEU A 74 -13.39 -2.00 3.91
CA LEU A 74 -14.58 -2.62 3.35
C LEU A 74 -14.91 -1.97 2.02
N SER A 75 -15.11 -2.79 0.99
CA SER A 75 -15.45 -2.36 -0.37
C SER A 75 -16.65 -3.12 -0.89
N PHE A 76 -17.59 -2.41 -1.51
CA PHE A 76 -18.80 -3.01 -2.07
C PHE A 76 -19.39 -2.17 -3.20
N ASP A 77 -20.15 -2.81 -4.08
CA ASP A 77 -20.88 -2.10 -5.11
C ASP A 77 -22.10 -1.37 -4.53
N PRO A 78 -22.45 -0.20 -5.07
CA PRO A 78 -23.57 0.61 -4.56
C PRO A 78 -24.91 -0.12 -4.54
N ASP A 79 -25.12 -1.06 -5.45
CA ASP A 79 -26.34 -1.86 -5.57
C ASP A 79 -26.32 -3.14 -4.73
N LEU A 80 -25.19 -3.44 -4.05
CA LEU A 80 -24.98 -4.62 -3.20
C LEU A 80 -25.24 -5.97 -3.89
N LYS A 81 -25.15 -6.05 -5.22
CA LYS A 81 -25.38 -7.29 -5.95
C LYS A 81 -24.19 -8.21 -5.93
N SER A 82 -22.99 -7.66 -6.05
CA SER A 82 -21.75 -8.43 -5.95
C SER A 82 -21.32 -8.62 -4.51
N GLU A 83 -20.51 -9.62 -4.28
CA GLU A 83 -19.93 -9.90 -2.97
C GLU A 83 -19.05 -8.74 -2.50
N PRO A 84 -19.27 -8.22 -1.28
CA PRO A 84 -18.38 -7.23 -0.68
C PRO A 84 -17.01 -7.85 -0.40
N TYR A 85 -15.96 -7.05 -0.55
CA TYR A 85 -14.63 -7.39 -0.10
C TYR A 85 -14.29 -6.65 1.19
N GLY A 86 -13.63 -7.32 2.11
CA GLY A 86 -13.12 -6.67 3.30
C GLY A 86 -11.93 -7.41 3.90
N ALA A 87 -11.00 -6.65 4.45
CA ALA A 87 -9.86 -7.17 5.18
C ALA A 87 -9.43 -6.17 6.25
N GLY A 88 -8.70 -6.64 7.22
CA GLY A 88 -8.26 -5.80 8.32
C GLY A 88 -7.16 -6.43 9.15
N SER A 89 -6.84 -5.76 10.25
CA SER A 89 -5.89 -6.23 11.24
C SER A 89 -6.40 -5.88 12.63
N GLY A 90 -6.29 -6.80 13.55
CA GLY A 90 -6.67 -6.66 14.96
C GLY A 90 -5.64 -7.28 15.90
N PRO A 91 -5.92 -7.35 17.20
CA PRO A 91 -5.01 -7.94 18.18
C PRO A 91 -4.58 -9.38 17.86
N SER A 92 -5.44 -10.14 17.17
CA SER A 92 -5.14 -11.52 16.73
C SER A 92 -4.35 -11.59 15.40
N GLY A 93 -4.00 -10.45 14.81
CA GLY A 93 -3.29 -10.37 13.54
C GLY A 93 -4.19 -10.00 12.36
N PRO A 94 -3.67 -10.16 11.12
CA PRO A 94 -4.43 -9.87 9.89
C PRO A 94 -5.61 -10.84 9.73
N PHE A 95 -6.71 -10.33 9.18
CA PHE A 95 -7.91 -11.12 8.89
C PHE A 95 -8.57 -10.67 7.58
N GLU A 96 -9.34 -11.57 6.99
CA GLU A 96 -10.25 -11.26 5.89
C GLU A 96 -11.70 -11.45 6.34
N LEU A 97 -12.60 -10.71 5.72
CA LEU A 97 -14.04 -10.84 5.93
C LEU A 97 -14.63 -11.80 4.91
N ARG A 98 -15.28 -12.83 5.40
CA ARG A 98 -16.19 -13.64 4.59
C ARG A 98 -17.57 -13.05 4.69
N SER A 99 -18.25 -12.94 3.56
CA SER A 99 -19.59 -12.41 3.47
C SER A 99 -20.59 -13.50 3.10
N GLU A 100 -21.74 -13.47 3.76
CA GLU A 100 -22.87 -14.36 3.51
C GLU A 100 -24.06 -13.53 3.05
N ARG A 101 -24.68 -13.91 1.92
CA ARG A 101 -25.87 -13.23 1.41
C ARG A 101 -27.08 -13.55 2.27
N MET A 102 -27.71 -12.51 2.80
CA MET A 102 -28.95 -12.56 3.57
C MET A 102 -30.10 -11.93 2.79
N ASN A 103 -31.34 -12.11 3.24
CA ASN A 103 -32.52 -11.52 2.59
C ASN A 103 -32.47 -9.97 2.58
N ASP A 104 -31.86 -9.36 3.59
CA ASP A 104 -31.79 -7.92 3.84
C ASP A 104 -30.39 -7.32 3.63
N GLY A 105 -29.46 -8.09 3.01
CA GLY A 105 -28.12 -7.60 2.73
C GLY A 105 -27.01 -8.64 2.91
N TRP A 106 -25.91 -8.24 3.55
CA TRP A 106 -24.74 -9.08 3.77
C TRP A 106 -24.40 -9.18 5.25
N ARG A 107 -24.07 -10.37 5.71
CA ARG A 107 -23.49 -10.65 7.01
C ARG A 107 -22.00 -10.91 6.83
N PHE A 108 -21.18 -10.41 7.76
CA PHE A 108 -19.75 -10.62 7.77
C PHE A 108 -19.30 -11.45 8.96
N HIS A 109 -18.27 -12.25 8.74
CA HIS A 109 -17.48 -12.87 9.80
C HIS A 109 -16.01 -12.82 9.41
N ALA A 110 -15.13 -12.63 10.39
CA ALA A 110 -13.69 -12.57 10.14
C ALA A 110 -13.07 -13.97 10.26
N ILE A 111 -12.16 -14.26 9.36
CA ILE A 111 -11.25 -15.41 9.43
C ILE A 111 -9.81 -14.90 9.38
N SER A 112 -8.84 -15.65 9.91
CA SER A 112 -7.44 -15.24 9.79
C SER A 112 -7.05 -15.13 8.30
N ALA A 113 -6.15 -14.21 7.97
CA ALA A 113 -5.70 -14.04 6.59
C ALA A 113 -5.08 -15.33 6.01
N GLU A 114 -4.45 -16.14 6.85
CA GLU A 114 -3.94 -17.46 6.46
C GLU A 114 -5.07 -18.45 6.12
N ALA A 115 -6.12 -18.49 6.93
CA ALA A 115 -7.29 -19.35 6.68
C ALA A 115 -8.14 -18.86 5.49
N ALA A 116 -7.93 -17.63 5.04
CA ALA A 116 -8.59 -17.08 3.85
C ALA A 116 -7.99 -17.60 2.54
N LEU A 117 -6.75 -18.08 2.59
CA LEU A 117 -6.07 -18.62 1.41
C LEU A 117 -6.70 -19.95 0.96
N PRO A 118 -6.66 -20.26 -0.32
CA PRO A 118 -7.07 -21.58 -0.81
C PRO A 118 -6.28 -22.71 -0.13
N PRO A 119 -6.86 -23.90 0.04
CA PRO A 119 -6.17 -25.03 0.66
C PRO A 119 -4.84 -25.35 -0.02
N GLY A 120 -3.76 -25.43 0.76
CA GLY A 120 -2.41 -25.73 0.28
C GLY A 120 -1.67 -24.55 -0.35
N VAL A 121 -2.25 -23.36 -0.37
CA VAL A 121 -1.57 -22.14 -0.81
C VAL A 121 -0.85 -21.50 0.36
N THR A 122 0.45 -21.21 0.16
CA THR A 122 1.26 -20.39 1.04
C THR A 122 1.75 -19.20 0.24
N LEU A 123 1.68 -17.99 0.81
CA LEU A 123 2.22 -16.79 0.15
C LEU A 123 3.74 -16.82 0.23
N GLU A 124 4.36 -16.53 -0.89
CA GLU A 124 5.82 -16.50 -1.05
C GLU A 124 6.27 -15.06 -1.30
N PHE A 125 7.26 -14.63 -0.54
CA PHE A 125 7.93 -13.35 -0.67
C PHE A 125 9.40 -13.64 -0.94
N PRO A 126 9.77 -13.89 -2.22
CA PRO A 126 11.16 -14.15 -2.56
C PRO A 126 11.99 -12.93 -2.17
N PHE A 127 13.12 -13.19 -1.46
CA PHE A 127 14.07 -12.15 -1.16
C PHE A 127 14.71 -11.68 -2.47
N ASN A 128 14.62 -10.40 -2.71
CA ASN A 128 15.42 -9.62 -3.64
C ASN A 128 15.83 -8.34 -2.93
N GLU A 129 16.89 -7.69 -3.40
CA GLU A 129 17.20 -6.34 -2.95
C GLU A 129 16.11 -5.41 -3.51
N ASP A 130 15.03 -5.21 -2.73
CA ASP A 130 13.85 -4.43 -3.13
C ASP A 130 13.98 -2.93 -2.84
N SER A 131 15.07 -2.52 -2.18
CA SER A 131 15.37 -1.11 -1.95
C SER A 131 16.48 -0.63 -2.89
N ALA A 132 16.17 0.28 -3.79
CA ALA A 132 17.15 0.90 -4.68
C ALA A 132 17.57 2.28 -4.14
N TYR A 133 18.88 2.54 -4.15
CA TYR A 133 19.44 3.78 -3.64
C TYR A 133 19.85 4.69 -4.79
N GLY A 134 19.10 5.75 -5.02
CA GLY A 134 19.40 6.79 -5.99
C GLY A 134 20.24 7.93 -5.41
N PRO A 135 20.52 8.97 -6.20
CA PRO A 135 21.32 10.13 -5.78
C PRO A 135 20.76 10.88 -4.55
N ASN A 136 19.48 10.74 -4.27
CA ASN A 136 18.78 11.41 -3.17
C ASN A 136 18.50 10.47 -1.99
N ALA A 137 19.02 9.23 -2.01
CA ALA A 137 18.67 8.20 -1.05
C ALA A 137 19.21 8.46 0.37
N GLU A 138 20.30 9.27 0.51
CA GLU A 138 20.71 9.72 1.83
C GLU A 138 19.63 10.67 2.38
N PRO A 139 19.05 10.37 3.54
CA PRO A 139 18.20 11.34 4.19
C PRO A 139 19.05 12.58 4.43
N GLN A 140 18.56 13.74 4.04
CA GLN A 140 19.07 14.94 4.67
C GLN A 140 18.85 14.70 6.16
N VAL A 141 19.95 14.57 6.90
CA VAL A 141 19.91 14.57 8.35
C VAL A 141 19.29 15.90 8.70
N LEU A 142 18.00 15.89 8.97
CA LEU A 142 17.35 17.01 9.64
C LEU A 142 17.95 16.97 11.04
N ASP A 143 19.01 17.75 11.26
CA ASP A 143 19.73 17.90 12.53
C ASP A 143 18.83 18.38 13.67
N HIS A 144 17.60 18.67 13.35
CA HIS A 144 16.50 18.89 14.26
C HIS A 144 15.38 17.92 13.88
N LEU A 145 15.32 16.77 14.59
CA LEU A 145 14.05 16.16 14.88
C LEU A 145 13.25 17.26 15.57
N LEU A 146 12.45 17.98 14.79
CA LEU A 146 11.40 18.77 15.36
C LEU A 146 10.60 17.77 16.20
N GLU A 147 10.74 17.86 17.52
CA GLU A 147 9.78 17.26 18.42
C GLU A 147 8.43 17.57 17.81
N ALA A 148 7.66 16.54 17.54
CA ALA A 148 6.51 16.61 16.65
C ALA A 148 5.39 17.44 17.27
N ASP A 149 5.54 18.76 17.25
CA ASP A 149 4.45 19.72 17.30
C ASP A 149 3.82 19.94 15.90
N ALA A 150 4.11 19.08 14.94
CA ALA A 150 3.25 19.00 13.78
C ALA A 150 1.88 18.53 14.27
N PRO A 151 0.81 19.33 14.09
CA PRO A 151 -0.50 18.96 14.58
C PRO A 151 -0.85 17.58 14.01
N PHE A 152 -0.96 16.59 14.89
CA PHE A 152 -1.49 15.27 14.56
C PHE A 152 -2.83 15.51 13.87
N GLY A 153 -2.97 15.09 12.61
CA GLY A 153 -4.25 15.13 11.91
C GLY A 153 -4.36 16.05 10.68
N VAL A 154 -3.27 16.62 10.18
CA VAL A 154 -3.31 17.32 8.89
C VAL A 154 -3.08 16.30 7.77
N LEU A 155 -4.16 15.74 7.25
CA LEU A 155 -4.12 14.76 6.18
C LEU A 155 -3.65 15.43 4.87
N ARG A 156 -2.71 14.79 4.18
CA ARG A 156 -2.22 15.22 2.87
C ARG A 156 -2.57 14.19 1.81
N ASN A 157 -2.99 14.64 0.65
CA ASN A 157 -3.16 13.77 -0.52
C ASN A 157 -1.82 13.55 -1.23
N ALA A 158 -1.54 12.30 -1.55
CA ALA A 158 -0.47 11.88 -2.43
C ALA A 158 -1.07 11.22 -3.67
N LEU A 159 -0.88 11.84 -4.84
CA LEU A 159 -1.36 11.31 -6.12
C LEU A 159 -0.42 10.21 -6.59
N VAL A 160 -0.97 9.03 -6.86
CA VAL A 160 -0.24 7.87 -7.36
C VAL A 160 -0.74 7.55 -8.77
N ALA A 161 0.14 7.68 -9.74
CA ALA A 161 -0.12 7.19 -11.09
C ALA A 161 0.14 5.67 -11.14
N VAL A 162 -0.69 4.95 -11.88
CA VAL A 162 -0.63 3.49 -11.98
C VAL A 162 -0.41 3.09 -13.43
N ASP A 163 0.56 2.24 -13.66
CA ASP A 163 0.73 1.55 -14.94
C ASP A 163 0.69 0.04 -14.71
N THR A 164 0.34 -0.72 -15.72
CA THR A 164 0.30 -2.19 -15.63
C THR A 164 1.12 -2.81 -16.77
N ASP A 165 1.63 -4.00 -16.57
CA ASP A 165 2.06 -4.83 -17.70
C ASP A 165 0.90 -5.69 -18.22
N THR A 166 1.11 -6.31 -19.38
CA THR A 166 0.11 -7.21 -19.99
C THR A 166 -0.09 -8.48 -19.15
N THR A 167 0.91 -8.90 -18.41
CA THR A 167 0.82 -10.11 -17.55
C THR A 167 -0.05 -9.86 -16.32
N PHE A 168 -0.04 -8.66 -15.74
CA PHE A 168 -0.99 -8.26 -14.71
C PHE A 168 -2.43 -8.39 -15.20
N MET A 169 -2.71 -7.83 -16.38
CA MET A 169 -4.05 -7.86 -16.94
C MET A 169 -4.49 -9.28 -17.32
N THR A 170 -3.61 -10.09 -17.93
CA THR A 170 -3.98 -11.42 -18.41
C THR A 170 -4.05 -12.44 -17.29
N ARG A 171 -3.06 -12.50 -16.40
CA ARG A 171 -2.98 -13.53 -15.35
C ARG A 171 -3.99 -13.33 -14.24
N ARG A 172 -4.21 -12.09 -13.82
CA ARG A 172 -5.13 -11.78 -12.71
C ARG A 172 -6.57 -11.60 -13.15
N PHE A 173 -6.81 -10.98 -14.32
CA PHE A 173 -8.14 -10.52 -14.74
C PHE A 173 -8.61 -11.09 -16.09
N SER A 174 -7.84 -11.97 -16.71
CA SER A 174 -8.16 -12.49 -18.06
C SER A 174 -8.38 -11.36 -19.08
N GLY A 175 -7.70 -10.23 -18.90
CA GLY A 175 -7.81 -9.04 -19.75
C GLY A 175 -9.00 -8.14 -19.47
N ASP A 176 -9.82 -8.40 -18.44
CA ASP A 176 -11.01 -7.60 -18.10
C ASP A 176 -10.64 -6.29 -17.40
N PRO A 177 -10.84 -5.11 -18.04
CA PRO A 177 -10.49 -3.83 -17.45
C PRO A 177 -11.44 -3.41 -16.33
N VAL A 178 -12.67 -3.91 -16.30
CA VAL A 178 -13.64 -3.58 -15.23
C VAL A 178 -13.21 -4.22 -13.93
N GLN A 179 -12.82 -5.49 -13.97
CA GLN A 179 -12.30 -6.19 -12.80
C GLN A 179 -10.97 -5.59 -12.32
N ALA A 180 -10.05 -5.27 -13.25
CA ALA A 180 -8.78 -4.65 -12.91
C ALA A 180 -8.97 -3.28 -12.25
N THR A 181 -9.85 -2.43 -12.78
CA THR A 181 -10.17 -1.11 -12.22
C THR A 181 -10.76 -1.22 -10.81
N ALA A 182 -11.66 -2.17 -10.58
CA ALA A 182 -12.25 -2.40 -9.26
C ALA A 182 -11.20 -2.89 -8.26
N TRP A 183 -10.33 -3.82 -8.66
CA TRP A 183 -9.27 -4.37 -7.82
C TRP A 183 -8.22 -3.32 -7.44
N ILE A 184 -7.83 -2.43 -8.39
CA ILE A 184 -6.89 -1.34 -8.10
C ILE A 184 -7.52 -0.35 -7.10
N ALA A 185 -8.81 -0.04 -7.24
CA ALA A 185 -9.50 0.81 -6.27
C ALA A 185 -9.53 0.19 -4.86
N ASP A 186 -9.78 -1.13 -4.77
CA ASP A 186 -9.71 -1.87 -3.51
C ASP A 186 -8.28 -1.90 -2.93
N LEU A 187 -7.24 -1.99 -3.79
CA LEU A 187 -5.83 -1.90 -3.40
C LEU A 187 -5.52 -0.57 -2.69
N PHE A 188 -5.97 0.56 -3.27
CA PHE A 188 -5.81 1.87 -2.65
C PHE A 188 -6.55 1.98 -1.32
N ALA A 189 -7.76 1.43 -1.22
CA ALA A 189 -8.50 1.41 0.03
C ALA A 189 -7.75 0.64 1.13
N GLN A 190 -7.16 -0.51 0.80
CA GLN A 190 -6.37 -1.31 1.74
C GLN A 190 -5.06 -0.63 2.14
N MET A 191 -4.35 -0.01 1.22
CA MET A 191 -3.15 0.77 1.55
C MET A 191 -3.47 1.95 2.47
N ASN A 192 -4.60 2.63 2.24
CA ASN A 192 -5.03 3.76 3.05
C ASN A 192 -5.32 3.40 4.52
N LEU A 193 -5.59 2.13 4.85
CA LEU A 193 -5.70 1.70 6.25
C LEU A 193 -4.44 1.98 7.08
N MET A 194 -3.26 1.86 6.48
CA MET A 194 -2.01 2.17 7.18
C MET A 194 -1.52 3.60 6.90
N TYR A 195 -1.62 4.07 5.66
CA TYR A 195 -1.07 5.38 5.29
C TYR A 195 -1.79 6.54 5.98
N GLN A 196 -3.12 6.51 6.06
CA GLN A 196 -3.86 7.55 6.78
C GLN A 196 -3.60 7.52 8.28
N ARG A 197 -3.55 6.32 8.88
CA ARG A 197 -3.33 6.20 10.32
C ARG A 197 -1.88 6.52 10.72
N ASP A 198 -0.91 5.99 9.97
CA ASP A 198 0.48 6.01 10.37
C ASP A 198 1.19 7.27 9.89
N LEU A 199 0.86 7.77 8.71
CA LEU A 199 1.61 8.82 8.04
C LEU A 199 0.81 10.11 7.82
N ASP A 200 -0.47 10.15 8.15
CA ASP A 200 -1.38 11.25 7.82
C ASP A 200 -1.42 11.52 6.30
N VAL A 201 -1.33 10.46 5.50
CA VAL A 201 -1.34 10.52 4.03
C VAL A 201 -2.54 9.77 3.50
N ASN A 202 -3.27 10.40 2.60
CA ASN A 202 -4.31 9.79 1.79
C ASN A 202 -3.75 9.51 0.40
N LEU A 203 -3.58 8.24 0.05
CA LEU A 203 -3.14 7.82 -1.27
C LEU A 203 -4.33 7.90 -2.24
N LEU A 204 -4.20 8.68 -3.29
CA LEU A 204 -5.22 8.82 -4.32
C LEU A 204 -4.72 8.24 -5.64
N GLN A 205 -5.52 7.34 -6.22
CA GLN A 205 -5.31 6.84 -7.57
C GLN A 205 -5.52 8.00 -8.55
N GLY A 206 -4.49 8.30 -9.33
CA GLY A 206 -4.50 9.30 -10.39
C GLY A 206 -4.67 8.68 -11.78
N MET A 207 -3.82 9.11 -12.71
CA MET A 207 -3.75 8.54 -14.06
C MET A 207 -3.44 7.04 -13.99
N THR A 208 -4.23 6.22 -14.70
CA THR A 208 -4.10 4.77 -14.68
C THR A 208 -4.08 4.22 -16.10
N PHE A 209 -3.10 3.37 -16.44
CA PHE A 209 -2.98 2.69 -17.73
C PHE A 209 -3.10 1.17 -17.55
N LEU A 210 -4.15 0.58 -18.11
CA LEU A 210 -4.41 -0.86 -18.16
C LEU A 210 -3.98 -1.40 -19.52
N ARG A 211 -2.82 -2.07 -19.58
CA ARG A 211 -2.24 -2.56 -20.83
C ARG A 211 -2.70 -3.98 -21.14
N THR A 212 -3.54 -4.12 -22.14
CA THR A 212 -4.23 -5.40 -22.42
C THR A 212 -3.67 -6.19 -23.60
N SER A 213 -2.92 -5.57 -24.51
CA SER A 213 -2.40 -6.25 -25.70
C SER A 213 -0.90 -6.12 -25.89
N SER A 214 -0.31 -5.03 -25.41
CA SER A 214 1.13 -4.79 -25.41
C SER A 214 1.49 -3.79 -24.33
N ASP A 215 2.67 -3.90 -23.78
CA ASP A 215 3.25 -2.93 -22.88
C ASP A 215 4.68 -2.56 -23.35
N PRO A 216 5.23 -1.42 -22.89
CA PRO A 216 6.55 -0.96 -23.27
C PRO A 216 7.67 -1.61 -22.43
N PHE A 217 7.35 -2.55 -21.53
CA PHE A 217 8.28 -3.13 -20.57
C PHE A 217 8.82 -4.46 -21.11
N ALA A 218 10.09 -4.46 -21.51
CA ALA A 218 10.73 -5.64 -22.10
C ALA A 218 11.28 -6.60 -21.01
N ASN A 219 11.54 -6.06 -19.82
CA ASN A 219 12.09 -6.85 -18.70
C ASN A 219 10.98 -7.64 -18.02
N ALA A 220 11.04 -8.96 -18.12
CA ALA A 220 10.03 -9.89 -17.59
C ALA A 220 10.63 -10.78 -16.48
N ASP A 221 11.52 -10.24 -15.65
CA ASP A 221 12.09 -10.95 -14.51
C ASP A 221 10.98 -11.45 -13.58
N THR A 222 11.15 -12.65 -13.06
CA THR A 222 10.14 -13.31 -12.20
C THR A 222 10.18 -12.88 -10.74
N SER A 223 11.11 -12.00 -10.40
CA SER A 223 11.12 -11.17 -9.18
C SER A 223 11.45 -9.75 -9.59
N ALA A 224 10.96 -8.75 -8.86
CA ALA A 224 11.21 -7.35 -9.16
C ALA A 224 12.71 -7.03 -9.06
N THR A 225 13.26 -6.32 -10.04
CA THR A 225 14.70 -6.03 -10.15
C THR A 225 14.95 -4.56 -10.43
N SER A 226 16.18 -4.11 -10.14
CA SER A 226 16.60 -2.75 -10.48
C SER A 226 16.58 -2.48 -12.00
N ALA A 227 16.71 -3.52 -12.83
CA ALA A 227 16.55 -3.40 -14.27
C ALA A 227 15.10 -3.03 -14.66
N MET A 228 14.10 -3.70 -14.07
CA MET A 228 12.69 -3.35 -14.25
C MET A 228 12.38 -1.93 -13.74
N LEU A 229 12.91 -1.57 -12.57
CA LEU A 229 12.70 -0.25 -11.98
C LEU A 229 13.29 0.87 -12.85
N ASN A 230 14.49 0.68 -13.39
CA ASN A 230 15.14 1.61 -14.29
C ASN A 230 14.40 1.73 -15.63
N GLU A 231 13.93 0.62 -16.19
CA GLU A 231 13.12 0.61 -17.42
C GLU A 231 11.82 1.39 -17.20
N PHE A 232 11.08 1.11 -16.13
CA PHE A 232 9.85 1.79 -15.77
C PHE A 232 10.08 3.30 -15.57
N GLY A 233 11.09 3.67 -14.77
CA GLY A 233 11.43 5.06 -14.51
C GLY A 233 11.82 5.82 -15.79
N THR A 234 12.60 5.19 -16.68
CA THR A 234 12.99 5.77 -17.98
C THR A 234 11.77 5.98 -18.87
N TYR A 235 10.88 4.99 -18.95
CA TYR A 235 9.66 5.12 -19.75
C TYR A 235 8.78 6.26 -19.22
N TRP A 236 8.56 6.35 -17.92
CA TRP A 236 7.73 7.38 -17.32
C TRP A 236 8.35 8.78 -17.39
N GLN A 237 9.66 8.90 -17.24
CA GLN A 237 10.35 10.17 -17.43
C GLN A 237 10.19 10.68 -18.85
N ASN A 238 10.37 9.81 -19.84
CA ASN A 238 10.33 10.20 -21.25
C ASN A 238 8.93 10.54 -21.75
N ASN A 239 7.89 9.91 -21.21
CA ASN A 239 6.53 10.02 -21.75
C ASN A 239 5.61 10.89 -20.90
N TYR A 240 5.83 11.00 -19.58
CA TYR A 240 4.84 11.58 -18.65
C TYR A 240 5.41 12.59 -17.66
N SER A 241 6.64 13.08 -17.85
CA SER A 241 7.25 14.04 -16.91
C SER A 241 7.32 15.47 -17.44
N SER A 242 7.05 15.69 -18.74
CA SER A 242 7.08 17.02 -19.34
C SER A 242 6.18 17.13 -20.56
N GLY A 243 5.92 18.36 -21.02
CA GLY A 243 5.10 18.61 -22.20
C GLY A 243 3.61 18.38 -21.99
N GLY A 244 2.85 18.24 -23.07
CA GLY A 244 1.39 18.07 -23.06
C GLY A 244 0.90 16.73 -22.52
N SER A 245 1.79 15.76 -22.37
CA SER A 245 1.51 14.44 -21.79
C SER A 245 1.92 14.34 -20.31
N ALA A 246 2.37 15.43 -19.70
CA ALA A 246 2.82 15.43 -18.30
C ALA A 246 1.68 14.99 -17.35
N VAL A 247 2.00 14.05 -16.47
CA VAL A 247 1.08 13.53 -15.46
C VAL A 247 1.48 14.06 -14.09
N THR A 248 0.59 14.82 -13.47
CA THR A 248 0.77 15.29 -12.08
C THR A 248 0.71 14.08 -11.16
N ARG A 249 1.77 13.88 -10.37
CA ARG A 249 1.89 12.76 -9.43
C ARG A 249 2.91 13.02 -8.33
N ALA A 250 2.72 12.38 -7.19
CA ALA A 250 3.75 12.20 -6.18
C ALA A 250 4.58 10.94 -6.48
N PHE A 251 3.92 9.90 -7.00
CA PHE A 251 4.51 8.60 -7.32
C PHE A 251 3.94 8.04 -8.62
N ALA A 252 4.72 7.17 -9.28
CA ALA A 252 4.21 6.26 -10.29
C ALA A 252 4.60 4.83 -9.93
N MET A 253 3.65 3.90 -10.01
CA MET A 253 3.88 2.50 -9.72
C MET A 253 3.52 1.61 -10.91
N LEU A 254 4.34 0.61 -11.17
CA LEU A 254 4.02 -0.50 -12.07
C LEU A 254 3.41 -1.63 -11.25
N LEU A 255 2.22 -2.08 -11.65
CA LEU A 255 1.63 -3.33 -11.19
C LEU A 255 1.92 -4.42 -12.23
N SER A 256 2.65 -5.45 -11.81
CA SER A 256 3.14 -6.51 -12.69
C SER A 256 2.61 -7.88 -12.29
N GLY A 257 2.29 -8.69 -13.29
CA GLY A 257 1.92 -10.10 -13.12
C GLY A 257 3.08 -11.07 -13.35
N ASN A 258 4.33 -10.60 -13.43
CA ASN A 258 5.49 -11.43 -13.81
C ASN A 258 6.03 -12.35 -12.71
N SER A 259 5.50 -12.28 -11.47
CA SER A 259 5.93 -13.19 -10.40
C SER A 259 5.97 -14.66 -10.83
N SER A 260 6.92 -15.42 -10.27
CA SER A 260 7.22 -16.79 -10.69
C SER A 260 6.04 -17.74 -10.56
N THR A 261 5.23 -17.57 -9.52
CA THR A 261 4.02 -18.35 -9.24
C THR A 261 2.85 -17.46 -8.88
N SER A 262 1.64 -18.00 -8.89
CA SER A 262 0.41 -17.24 -8.59
C SER A 262 0.33 -16.72 -7.15
N ASN A 263 1.09 -17.33 -6.26
CA ASN A 263 1.16 -17.02 -4.83
C ASN A 263 2.51 -16.41 -4.40
N SER A 264 3.31 -15.95 -5.36
CA SER A 264 4.54 -15.21 -5.13
C SER A 264 4.36 -13.73 -5.48
N ALA A 265 4.93 -12.84 -4.68
CA ALA A 265 4.96 -11.40 -4.92
C ALA A 265 6.28 -10.80 -4.46
N SER A 266 6.74 -9.76 -5.16
CA SER A 266 7.95 -9.02 -4.83
C SER A 266 7.82 -7.58 -5.30
N GLY A 267 8.62 -6.69 -4.79
CA GLY A 267 8.67 -5.32 -5.22
C GLY A 267 10.08 -4.76 -5.27
N ILE A 268 10.23 -3.56 -5.77
CA ILE A 268 11.43 -2.74 -5.70
C ILE A 268 11.06 -1.26 -5.86
N ALA A 269 11.64 -0.40 -5.06
CA ALA A 269 11.43 1.02 -5.15
C ALA A 269 12.69 1.84 -4.88
N TRP A 270 12.74 3.07 -5.40
CA TRP A 270 13.75 4.04 -5.02
C TRP A 270 13.49 4.59 -3.63
N VAL A 271 14.48 4.47 -2.74
CA VAL A 271 14.38 5.00 -1.37
C VAL A 271 14.44 6.51 -1.36
N ASN A 272 13.56 7.16 -0.57
CA ASN A 272 13.53 8.61 -0.33
C ASN A 272 13.41 9.45 -1.61
N SER A 273 12.55 9.04 -2.51
CA SER A 273 12.45 9.59 -3.88
C SER A 273 11.11 10.27 -4.18
N TYR A 274 10.27 10.53 -3.18
CA TYR A 274 8.94 11.08 -3.44
C TYR A 274 8.98 12.42 -4.18
N CYS A 275 7.98 12.66 -5.06
CA CYS A 275 7.89 13.86 -5.90
C CYS A 275 9.04 14.06 -6.90
N GLN A 276 9.86 13.05 -7.16
CA GLN A 276 10.95 13.10 -8.13
C GLN A 276 10.54 12.47 -9.46
N THR A 277 10.97 13.05 -10.57
CA THR A 277 10.63 12.56 -11.91
C THR A 277 11.83 12.03 -12.70
N ALA A 278 13.03 12.03 -12.12
CA ALA A 278 14.23 11.48 -12.76
C ALA A 278 14.08 9.98 -13.02
N SER A 279 14.65 9.44 -14.08
CA SER A 279 14.57 8.00 -14.40
C SER A 279 15.23 7.13 -13.33
N SER A 280 16.38 7.56 -12.82
CA SER A 280 17.07 6.93 -11.72
C SER A 280 16.89 7.77 -10.45
N GLY A 281 16.44 7.15 -9.37
CA GLY A 281 16.14 7.84 -8.11
C GLY A 281 14.84 8.65 -8.14
N GLY A 282 13.98 8.45 -9.13
CA GLY A 282 12.64 9.06 -9.18
C GLY A 282 11.62 8.34 -8.30
N SER A 283 10.43 8.90 -8.20
CA SER A 283 9.32 8.37 -7.39
C SER A 283 8.66 7.17 -8.09
N TYR A 284 9.42 6.11 -8.28
CA TYR A 284 8.97 4.92 -8.99
C TYR A 284 9.08 3.67 -8.12
N SER A 285 8.11 2.77 -8.31
CA SER A 285 8.13 1.40 -7.77
C SER A 285 7.65 0.40 -8.83
N VAL A 286 8.17 -0.81 -8.76
CA VAL A 286 7.69 -1.98 -9.50
C VAL A 286 7.16 -2.98 -8.48
N ASN A 287 5.93 -3.45 -8.69
CA ASN A 287 5.20 -4.26 -7.74
C ASN A 287 4.64 -5.49 -8.45
N GLN A 288 5.29 -6.62 -8.29
CA GLN A 288 4.75 -7.90 -8.73
C GLN A 288 3.74 -8.40 -7.71
N ILE A 289 2.50 -8.56 -8.15
CA ILE A 289 1.37 -8.89 -7.28
C ILE A 289 1.12 -10.39 -7.20
N PHE A 290 0.38 -10.83 -6.18
CA PHE A 290 -0.24 -12.15 -6.16
C PHE A 290 -1.37 -12.19 -7.18
N TRP A 291 -1.21 -13.02 -8.24
CA TRP A 291 -2.22 -13.13 -9.29
C TRP A 291 -3.11 -14.37 -9.18
N GLY A 292 -2.89 -15.23 -8.19
CA GLY A 292 -3.73 -16.41 -7.93
C GLY A 292 -5.16 -16.05 -7.56
N SER A 293 -6.13 -16.75 -8.13
CA SER A 293 -7.53 -16.67 -7.73
C SER A 293 -7.67 -17.09 -6.26
N GLY A 294 -8.37 -16.29 -5.45
CA GLY A 294 -8.54 -16.56 -4.03
C GLY A 294 -7.47 -15.94 -3.12
N VAL A 295 -6.43 -15.28 -3.66
CA VAL A 295 -5.58 -14.40 -2.87
C VAL A 295 -6.21 -13.01 -2.83
N GLY A 296 -6.53 -12.53 -1.62
CA GLY A 296 -7.19 -11.23 -1.42
C GLY A 296 -6.29 -10.04 -1.80
N VAL A 297 -6.90 -8.92 -2.14
CA VAL A 297 -6.17 -7.69 -2.51
C VAL A 297 -5.32 -7.16 -1.36
N ALA A 298 -5.69 -7.40 -0.11
CA ALA A 298 -4.93 -6.97 1.08
C ALA A 298 -3.51 -7.54 1.12
N SER A 299 -3.29 -8.77 0.62
CA SER A 299 -1.96 -9.37 0.52
C SER A 299 -1.06 -8.59 -0.45
N SER A 300 -1.59 -8.19 -1.61
CA SER A 300 -0.87 -7.33 -2.56
C SER A 300 -0.70 -5.90 -2.03
N ALA A 301 -1.68 -5.37 -1.28
CA ALA A 301 -1.59 -4.05 -0.67
C ALA A 301 -0.45 -3.95 0.36
N PHE A 302 -0.08 -5.06 0.99
CA PHE A 302 1.09 -5.13 1.85
C PHE A 302 2.37 -4.84 1.07
N ILE A 303 2.59 -5.52 -0.07
CA ILE A 303 3.78 -5.34 -0.93
C ILE A 303 3.81 -3.92 -1.52
N VAL A 304 2.73 -3.50 -2.16
CA VAL A 304 2.66 -2.18 -2.80
C VAL A 304 2.83 -1.05 -1.77
N GLY A 305 2.25 -1.22 -0.58
CA GLY A 305 2.42 -0.29 0.52
C GLY A 305 3.84 -0.27 1.10
N HIS A 306 4.55 -1.40 1.09
CA HIS A 306 5.97 -1.49 1.43
C HIS A 306 6.82 -0.66 0.45
N GLU A 307 6.65 -0.88 -0.85
CA GLU A 307 7.41 -0.17 -1.88
C GLU A 307 7.17 1.35 -1.87
N LEU A 308 5.93 1.78 -1.69
CA LEU A 308 5.65 3.20 -1.50
C LEU A 308 6.27 3.74 -0.20
N GLY A 309 6.39 2.92 0.84
CA GLY A 309 7.13 3.26 2.07
C GLY A 309 8.59 3.59 1.78
N HIS A 310 9.26 2.84 0.88
CA HIS A 310 10.60 3.17 0.41
C HIS A 310 10.62 4.53 -0.32
N ASN A 311 9.69 4.77 -1.21
CA ASN A 311 9.61 6.06 -1.90
C ASN A 311 9.44 7.23 -0.91
N PHE A 312 8.69 7.06 0.18
CA PHE A 312 8.56 8.06 1.25
C PHE A 312 9.84 8.20 2.08
N GLY A 313 10.75 7.23 2.07
CA GLY A 313 12.06 7.30 2.73
C GLY A 313 12.30 6.24 3.82
N ALA A 314 11.36 5.32 4.06
CA ALA A 314 11.60 4.21 4.95
C ALA A 314 12.63 3.25 4.34
N ARG A 315 13.56 2.76 5.16
CA ARG A 315 14.44 1.63 4.86
C ARG A 315 13.83 0.36 5.48
N HIS A 316 14.39 -0.80 5.20
CA HIS A 316 14.03 -1.99 5.97
C HIS A 316 14.34 -1.79 7.46
N THR A 317 13.56 -2.40 8.31
CA THR A 317 13.71 -2.26 9.77
C THR A 317 15.05 -2.79 10.28
N HIS A 318 15.59 -3.84 9.66
CA HIS A 318 16.94 -4.36 9.96
C HIS A 318 18.09 -3.52 9.35
N CYS A 319 17.76 -2.48 8.60
CA CYS A 319 18.69 -1.46 8.06
C CYS A 319 18.50 -0.09 8.71
N SER A 320 17.55 0.05 9.62
CA SER A 320 17.15 1.33 10.21
C SER A 320 17.53 1.40 11.67
N ASP A 321 18.24 2.45 12.08
CA ASP A 321 18.50 2.74 13.50
C ASP A 321 17.20 2.84 14.29
N ALA A 322 17.15 2.21 15.45
CA ALA A 322 15.94 2.07 16.26
C ALA A 322 15.36 3.39 16.77
N LYS A 323 16.16 4.47 16.81
CA LYS A 323 15.73 5.80 17.28
C LYS A 323 15.41 6.75 16.15
N THR A 324 16.23 6.75 15.10
CA THR A 324 16.20 7.78 14.05
C THR A 324 15.66 7.28 12.71
N GLY A 325 15.64 5.96 12.47
CA GLY A 325 15.31 5.39 11.16
C GLY A 325 16.42 5.57 10.10
N ALA A 326 17.54 6.18 10.44
CA ALA A 326 18.69 6.32 9.54
C ALA A 326 19.34 4.96 9.24
N LEU A 327 20.16 4.88 8.16
CA LEU A 327 20.88 3.66 7.83
C LEU A 327 21.74 3.19 9.00
N ALA A 328 21.60 1.94 9.39
CA ALA A 328 22.35 1.33 10.47
C ALA A 328 22.54 -0.17 10.26
N SER A 329 23.69 -0.69 10.74
CA SER A 329 23.99 -2.12 10.83
C SER A 329 24.02 -2.65 12.27
N THR A 330 23.88 -1.76 13.24
CA THR A 330 23.80 -2.03 14.67
C THR A 330 22.70 -1.19 15.29
N ASN A 331 22.15 -1.61 16.43
CA ASN A 331 21.03 -0.93 17.08
C ASN A 331 19.82 -0.70 16.14
N THR A 332 19.57 -1.67 15.28
CA THR A 332 18.49 -1.63 14.29
C THR A 332 17.12 -1.82 14.94
N ILE A 333 16.05 -1.39 14.25
CA ILE A 333 14.65 -1.52 14.71
C ILE A 333 14.34 -2.98 15.03
N ASP A 334 14.72 -3.90 14.15
CA ASP A 334 14.66 -5.34 14.39
C ASP A 334 15.92 -6.06 13.90
N GLN A 335 16.01 -7.33 14.21
CA GLN A 335 17.10 -8.23 13.84
C GLN A 335 16.57 -9.46 13.09
N CYS A 336 15.49 -9.28 12.36
CA CYS A 336 14.78 -10.38 11.72
C CYS A 336 15.49 -10.94 10.50
N PHE A 337 16.36 -10.16 9.86
CA PHE A 337 17.01 -10.52 8.59
C PHE A 337 18.47 -10.04 8.56
N ARG A 338 19.35 -10.77 7.83
CA ARG A 338 20.81 -10.53 7.86
C ARG A 338 21.54 -10.61 6.53
N ALA A 339 20.82 -10.74 5.40
CA ALA A 339 21.47 -10.92 4.10
C ALA A 339 21.58 -9.64 3.27
N GLU A 340 21.07 -8.52 3.76
CA GLU A 340 21.16 -7.23 3.07
C GLU A 340 22.49 -6.53 3.39
N SER A 341 23.16 -6.05 2.32
CA SER A 341 24.47 -5.41 2.45
C SER A 341 24.39 -4.07 3.19
N GLY A 342 25.30 -3.83 4.13
CA GLY A 342 25.32 -2.58 4.92
C GLY A 342 24.31 -2.52 6.08
N CYS A 343 23.50 -3.55 6.24
CA CYS A 343 22.48 -3.68 7.27
C CYS A 343 22.90 -4.64 8.39
N TYR A 344 21.98 -5.02 9.27
CA TYR A 344 22.23 -6.00 10.32
C TYR A 344 22.70 -7.34 9.74
N SER A 345 23.79 -7.88 10.29
CA SER A 345 24.40 -9.14 9.81
C SER A 345 24.64 -10.17 10.92
N GLY A 346 24.08 -9.95 12.11
CA GLY A 346 24.24 -10.82 13.28
C GLY A 346 23.30 -12.03 13.31
N ALA A 347 23.09 -12.60 14.48
CA ALA A 347 22.13 -13.68 14.69
C ALA A 347 20.69 -13.16 14.58
N VAL A 348 19.88 -13.80 13.72
CA VAL A 348 18.50 -13.38 13.52
C VAL A 348 17.60 -13.75 14.70
N SER A 349 16.66 -12.85 15.03
CA SER A 349 15.67 -13.05 16.10
C SER A 349 14.38 -12.28 15.81
N CYS A 350 13.27 -12.78 16.33
CA CYS A 350 12.00 -12.04 16.28
C CYS A 350 12.00 -10.87 17.25
N PRO A 351 11.25 -9.78 16.95
CA PRO A 351 11.05 -8.69 17.88
C PRO A 351 10.43 -9.18 19.18
N VAL A 352 10.93 -8.70 20.32
CA VAL A 352 10.45 -9.12 21.65
C VAL A 352 9.42 -8.14 22.25
N SER A 353 9.34 -6.93 21.69
CA SER A 353 8.43 -5.87 22.14
C SER A 353 8.13 -4.89 21.00
N GLY A 354 7.08 -4.10 21.19
CA GLY A 354 6.64 -3.09 20.24
C GLY A 354 5.50 -3.54 19.33
N PRO A 355 5.03 -2.66 18.46
CA PRO A 355 3.95 -2.94 17.53
C PRO A 355 4.30 -4.13 16.63
N GLY A 356 3.40 -5.12 16.61
CA GLY A 356 3.59 -6.33 15.84
C GLY A 356 4.50 -7.40 16.45
N ALA A 357 4.97 -7.23 17.70
CA ALA A 357 5.74 -8.26 18.39
C ALA A 357 4.92 -9.55 18.61
N PRO A 358 5.49 -10.73 18.37
CA PRO A 358 6.85 -11.01 17.87
C PRO A 358 6.99 -10.86 16.33
N LYS A 359 6.01 -10.32 15.65
CA LYS A 359 5.95 -10.14 14.20
C LYS A 359 6.59 -8.82 13.80
N GLY A 360 6.97 -8.70 12.52
CA GLY A 360 7.49 -7.47 11.97
C GLY A 360 6.42 -6.46 11.55
N SER A 361 6.84 -5.24 11.26
CA SER A 361 6.05 -4.18 10.64
C SER A 361 6.02 -4.30 9.11
N VAL A 362 5.36 -3.38 8.41
CA VAL A 362 5.30 -3.39 6.95
C VAL A 362 6.68 -3.36 6.28
N MET A 363 7.66 -2.64 6.87
CA MET A 363 9.03 -2.55 6.34
C MET A 363 9.98 -3.66 6.86
N SER A 364 9.46 -4.73 7.46
CA SER A 364 10.28 -5.79 8.08
C SER A 364 10.35 -7.04 7.19
N TYR A 365 11.48 -7.74 7.26
CA TYR A 365 11.65 -9.08 6.68
C TYR A 365 11.48 -10.19 7.72
N CYS A 366 10.73 -9.91 8.79
CA CYS A 366 10.52 -10.87 9.88
C CYS A 366 9.75 -12.14 9.47
N HIS A 367 9.04 -12.11 8.34
CA HIS A 367 8.35 -13.27 7.77
C HIS A 367 9.29 -14.20 6.97
N THR A 368 10.52 -13.77 6.70
CA THR A 368 11.49 -14.52 5.87
C THR A 368 12.05 -15.73 6.63
N ASN A 369 12.24 -16.83 5.91
CA ASN A 369 12.69 -18.09 6.48
C ASN A 369 14.23 -18.15 6.68
N ALA A 370 14.65 -19.09 7.56
CA ALA A 370 16.07 -19.45 7.70
C ALA A 370 16.70 -19.81 6.34
N PRO A 371 18.03 -19.62 6.16
CA PRO A 371 18.99 -19.24 7.20
C PRO A 371 19.14 -17.74 7.42
N ASN A 372 18.54 -16.89 6.60
CA ASN A 372 18.74 -15.45 6.63
C ASN A 372 17.66 -14.71 7.41
N GLY A 373 16.49 -15.32 7.59
CA GLY A 373 15.35 -14.74 8.29
C GLY A 373 14.96 -15.50 9.54
N ALA A 374 14.26 -14.81 10.46
CA ALA A 374 13.85 -15.34 11.76
C ALA A 374 12.52 -16.12 11.74
N ASN A 375 11.75 -16.02 10.64
CA ASN A 375 10.42 -16.65 10.47
C ASN A 375 9.43 -16.36 11.62
N CYS A 376 9.16 -15.09 11.85
CA CYS A 376 8.28 -14.62 12.94
C CYS A 376 6.78 -14.65 12.58
N GLY A 377 6.42 -15.23 11.45
CA GLY A 377 5.06 -15.20 10.89
C GLY A 377 4.78 -13.92 10.09
N GLN A 378 3.54 -13.75 9.66
CA GLN A 378 3.15 -12.62 8.82
C GLN A 378 3.37 -11.28 9.54
N ASN A 379 3.98 -10.32 8.85
CA ASN A 379 4.12 -8.96 9.33
C ASN A 379 2.74 -8.28 9.47
N VAL A 380 2.67 -7.29 10.35
CA VAL A 380 1.47 -6.47 10.49
C VAL A 380 1.48 -5.32 9.48
N GLN A 381 0.31 -4.97 8.95
CA GLN A 381 0.12 -3.81 8.06
C GLN A 381 0.21 -2.50 8.84
N GLN A 382 1.40 -2.17 9.30
CA GLN A 382 1.65 -0.96 10.08
C GLN A 382 3.14 -0.61 10.00
N PHE A 383 3.44 0.69 9.93
CA PHE A 383 4.80 1.16 10.07
C PHE A 383 5.28 1.07 11.53
N HIS A 384 6.57 0.84 11.71
CA HIS A 384 7.17 0.91 13.05
C HIS A 384 7.13 2.36 13.57
N PRO A 385 6.97 2.64 14.88
CA PRO A 385 6.89 3.99 15.42
C PRO A 385 8.04 4.91 15.01
N THR A 386 9.25 4.40 14.92
CA THR A 386 10.42 5.14 14.42
C THR A 386 10.22 5.59 12.96
N HIS A 387 9.75 4.69 12.09
CA HIS A 387 9.42 5.04 10.71
C HIS A 387 8.23 6.00 10.66
N ILE A 388 7.22 5.83 11.50
CA ILE A 388 6.08 6.77 11.57
C ILE A 388 6.60 8.19 11.83
N THR A 389 7.45 8.37 12.84
CA THR A 389 8.04 9.67 13.17
C THR A 389 8.87 10.23 12.00
N GLN A 390 9.76 9.42 11.44
CA GLN A 390 10.61 9.80 10.31
C GLN A 390 9.76 10.24 9.10
N LEU A 391 8.78 9.43 8.70
CA LEU A 391 7.99 9.65 7.50
C LEU A 391 6.98 10.80 7.68
N ARG A 392 6.39 10.98 8.86
CA ARG A 392 5.56 12.16 9.17
C ARG A 392 6.35 13.46 9.05
N ASN A 393 7.57 13.49 9.57
CA ASN A 393 8.45 14.66 9.41
C ASN A 393 8.74 14.94 7.93
N ARG A 394 8.97 13.88 7.15
CA ARG A 394 9.17 13.98 5.69
C ARG A 394 7.93 14.51 4.98
N VAL A 395 6.75 14.01 5.33
CA VAL A 395 5.45 14.46 4.80
C VAL A 395 5.16 15.90 5.19
N ALA A 396 5.45 16.28 6.44
CA ALA A 396 5.25 17.65 6.95
C ALA A 396 6.15 18.66 6.22
N ALA A 397 7.43 18.31 6.02
CA ALA A 397 8.37 19.14 5.26
C ALA A 397 7.91 19.36 3.81
N ASN A 398 7.25 18.36 3.20
CA ASN A 398 6.71 18.40 1.84
C ASN A 398 7.66 19.04 0.83
N THR A 399 8.91 18.60 0.81
CA THR A 399 9.96 19.13 -0.07
C THR A 399 10.55 17.98 -0.90
N PRO A 400 10.42 18.04 -2.24
CA PRO A 400 9.67 19.03 -3.02
C PRO A 400 8.16 18.96 -2.81
N GLY A 401 7.45 20.09 -2.93
CA GLY A 401 6.04 20.23 -2.61
C GLY A 401 5.12 19.62 -3.67
N CYS A 402 4.78 18.33 -3.52
CA CYS A 402 3.80 17.65 -4.38
C CYS A 402 2.62 17.03 -3.62
N LEU A 403 2.65 17.07 -2.28
CA LEU A 403 1.55 16.61 -1.45
C LEU A 403 0.61 17.79 -1.17
N THR A 404 -0.68 17.59 -1.41
CA THR A 404 -1.68 18.64 -1.20
C THR A 404 -2.37 18.47 0.14
N LEU A 405 -2.55 19.58 0.87
CA LEU A 405 -3.33 19.58 2.12
C LEU A 405 -4.79 19.26 1.82
N ILE A 406 -5.38 18.39 2.61
CA ILE A 406 -6.84 18.30 2.69
C ILE A 406 -7.28 19.41 3.62
N VAL A 407 -7.71 20.52 3.05
CA VAL A 407 -8.39 21.58 3.80
C VAL A 407 -9.82 21.09 3.99
N ASP A 408 -10.11 20.58 5.19
CA ASP A 408 -11.50 20.32 5.57
C ASP A 408 -12.26 21.65 5.56
N LEU A 409 -13.08 21.86 4.55
CA LEU A 409 -13.98 23.04 4.44
C LEU A 409 -14.95 23.17 5.64
N ILE A 410 -14.98 22.17 6.52
CA ILE A 410 -15.82 22.18 7.75
C ILE A 410 -15.31 23.17 8.78
N PHE A 411 -14.02 23.53 8.80
CA PHE A 411 -13.50 24.56 9.70
C PHE A 411 -13.56 25.99 9.14
N ALA A 412 -13.89 26.17 7.86
CA ALA A 412 -14.06 27.50 7.26
C ALA A 412 -15.38 28.20 7.64
N ASN A 413 -16.34 27.48 8.19
CA ASN A 413 -17.62 28.02 8.66
C ASN A 413 -17.65 27.98 10.20
N GLY A 414 -16.79 28.81 10.79
CA GLY A 414 -16.66 29.16 12.20
C GLY A 414 -17.77 28.68 13.13
N PHE A 415 -17.37 27.97 14.18
CA PHE A 415 -18.07 28.12 15.45
C PHE A 415 -17.86 29.58 15.90
N GLN A 416 -18.86 30.42 15.66
CA GLN A 416 -19.11 31.60 16.46
C GLN A 416 -19.99 31.23 17.63
#